data_30d1f31ba7406f62690cd0c2d4e38265
#
_entry.id   30d1f31ba7406f62690cd0c2d4e38265
#
_cell.length_a   1.000
_cell.length_b   1.000
_cell.length_c   1.000
_cell.angle_alpha   90.00
_cell.angle_beta   90.00
_cell.angle_gamma   90.00
#
_symmetry.space_group_name_H-M   'P 1'
#
loop_
_entity.id
_entity.type
_entity.pdbx_description
1 polymer ?
#
loop_
_entity_poly.entity_id
_entity_poly.type
_entity_poly.pdbx_seq_one_letter_code
_entity_poly.pdbx_strand_id
1 'polypeptide(L)'
;TIKVVSRNFKKVKKLRFLGNLGQIEIIKLNNFSEKSISEKIIGSDIVINLIGILYENKFQRFHNIHSELPGIIGKASKQKGVSHVIHVSALGVEKNTQSHYAKSKFLGEKNLKSECPDACIIRPSVVFGKEDNFINLFAKISNFSPFLPIIGDPKIIFKKKFLPILNFSEGTLFQPVYVG
;
A
#
# COMPACT_ATOMS: atom_id res chain seq x y z
N THR A 1 18.64 -7.28 13.34
CA THR A 1 17.46 -6.76 14.06
C THR A 1 16.51 -6.06 13.10
N ILE A 2 15.21 -6.24 13.29
CA ILE A 2 14.16 -5.59 12.49
C ILE A 2 13.48 -4.54 13.35
N LYS A 3 13.51 -3.28 12.92
CA LYS A 3 12.79 -2.17 13.55
C LYS A 3 11.43 -2.00 12.87
N VAL A 4 10.33 -2.30 13.55
CA VAL A 4 8.97 -2.08 13.04
C VAL A 4 8.45 -0.74 13.56
N VAL A 5 8.40 0.24 12.67
CA VAL A 5 7.98 1.60 13.01
C VAL A 5 6.50 1.78 12.68
N SER A 6 5.66 2.09 13.68
CA SER A 6 4.22 2.23 13.50
C SER A 6 3.60 3.28 14.41
N ARG A 7 2.56 3.97 13.91
CA ARG A 7 1.72 4.86 14.73
C ARG A 7 0.80 4.06 15.66
N ASN A 8 0.37 2.87 15.23
CA ASN A 8 -0.51 2.00 16.00
C ASN A 8 0.26 0.88 16.66
N PHE A 9 0.87 1.17 17.79
CA PHE A 9 1.64 0.21 18.57
C PHE A 9 0.84 -1.07 18.93
N LYS A 10 -0.45 -0.91 19.28
CA LYS A 10 -1.29 -2.05 19.67
C LYS A 10 -1.45 -3.08 18.54
N LYS A 11 -1.67 -2.60 17.30
CA LYS A 11 -1.85 -3.49 16.14
C LYS A 11 -0.59 -4.28 15.79
N VAL A 12 0.59 -3.67 15.93
CA VAL A 12 1.85 -4.30 15.52
C VAL A 12 2.54 -5.10 16.63
N LYS A 13 2.06 -5.02 17.87
CA LYS A 13 2.66 -5.72 19.01
C LYS A 13 2.80 -7.23 18.78
N LYS A 14 1.84 -7.84 18.09
CA LYS A 14 1.87 -9.28 17.75
C LYS A 14 3.04 -9.67 16.84
N LEU A 15 3.61 -8.74 16.08
CA LEU A 15 4.74 -9.02 15.19
C LEU A 15 6.00 -9.45 15.97
N ARG A 16 6.10 -9.12 17.26
CA ARG A 16 7.21 -9.60 18.10
C ARG A 16 7.30 -11.12 18.18
N PHE A 17 6.17 -11.82 18.04
CA PHE A 17 6.10 -13.27 18.10
C PHE A 17 6.53 -13.97 16.80
N LEU A 18 6.77 -13.21 15.73
CA LEU A 18 7.22 -13.74 14.44
C LEU A 18 8.74 -13.93 14.37
N GLY A 19 9.47 -13.46 15.36
CA GLY A 19 10.93 -13.59 15.42
C GLY A 19 11.42 -14.06 16.78
N ASN A 20 12.71 -14.33 16.87
CA ASN A 20 13.37 -14.68 18.11
C ASN A 20 13.44 -13.50 19.08
N LEU A 21 13.74 -13.77 20.35
CA LEU A 21 13.88 -12.74 21.38
C LEU A 21 14.92 -11.68 20.96
N GLY A 22 14.52 -10.41 20.98
CA GLY A 22 15.38 -9.28 20.59
C GLY A 22 15.54 -9.08 19.07
N GLN A 23 14.99 -9.95 18.22
CA GLN A 23 15.10 -9.82 16.77
C GLN A 23 14.18 -8.75 16.21
N ILE A 24 13.00 -8.52 16.80
CA ILE A 24 12.00 -7.55 16.35
C ILE A 24 11.79 -6.49 17.42
N GLU A 25 12.13 -5.26 17.11
CA GLU A 25 11.88 -4.07 17.91
C GLU A 25 10.69 -3.30 17.35
N ILE A 26 9.70 -2.97 18.20
CA ILE A 26 8.55 -2.17 17.79
C ILE A 26 8.72 -0.75 18.32
N ILE A 27 8.74 0.21 17.40
CA ILE A 27 9.00 1.62 17.70
C ILE A 27 7.73 2.43 17.36
N LYS A 28 7.29 3.24 18.31
CA LYS A 28 6.18 4.16 18.08
C LYS A 28 6.62 5.34 17.22
N LEU A 29 5.86 5.63 16.17
CA LEU A 29 5.99 6.82 15.36
C LEU A 29 4.90 7.82 15.75
N ASN A 30 5.28 9.01 16.17
CA ASN A 30 4.30 10.03 16.59
C ASN A 30 3.80 10.86 15.40
N ASN A 31 4.68 11.18 14.47
CA ASN A 31 4.37 11.96 13.27
C ASN A 31 5.30 11.56 12.12
N PHE A 32 5.04 12.06 10.91
CA PHE A 32 5.82 11.82 9.70
C PHE A 32 6.82 12.94 9.37
N SER A 33 7.26 13.71 10.36
CA SER A 33 8.29 14.71 10.11
C SER A 33 9.63 14.07 9.74
N GLU A 34 10.45 14.77 8.95
CA GLU A 34 11.78 14.32 8.56
C GLU A 34 12.64 13.96 9.78
N LYS A 35 12.61 14.80 10.82
CA LYS A 35 13.32 14.55 12.09
C LYS A 35 12.87 13.23 12.72
N SER A 36 11.54 13.01 12.83
CA SER A 36 11.00 11.80 13.46
C SER A 36 11.36 10.53 12.66
N ILE A 37 11.33 10.59 11.35
CA ILE A 37 11.74 9.48 10.48
C ILE A 37 13.24 9.23 10.60
N SER A 38 14.07 10.27 10.49
CA SER A 38 15.52 10.18 10.59
C SER A 38 15.97 9.50 11.89
N GLU A 39 15.36 9.86 13.02
CA GLU A 39 15.68 9.25 14.32
C GLU A 39 15.41 7.73 14.36
N LYS A 40 14.38 7.26 13.64
CA LYS A 40 13.98 5.84 13.67
C LYS A 40 14.80 4.96 12.73
N ILE A 41 15.35 5.54 11.66
CA ILE A 41 16.13 4.79 10.66
C ILE A 41 17.65 4.79 10.94
N ILE A 42 18.12 5.51 11.97
CA ILE A 42 19.54 5.51 12.34
C ILE A 42 20.07 4.09 12.52
N GLY A 43 21.20 3.77 11.86
CA GLY A 43 21.85 2.47 11.94
C GLY A 43 21.06 1.35 11.26
N SER A 44 20.19 1.68 10.32
CA SER A 44 19.52 0.71 9.47
C SER A 44 20.21 0.60 8.11
N ASP A 45 20.48 -0.60 7.65
CA ASP A 45 21.03 -0.86 6.32
C ASP A 45 19.95 -0.77 5.24
N ILE A 46 18.72 -1.18 5.59
CA ILE A 46 17.60 -1.26 4.66
C ILE A 46 16.39 -0.56 5.30
N VAL A 47 15.70 0.27 4.52
CA VAL A 47 14.41 0.88 4.90
C VAL A 47 13.34 0.39 3.95
N ILE A 48 12.27 -0.18 4.49
CA ILE A 48 11.12 -0.69 3.72
C ILE A 48 9.90 0.17 4.06
N ASN A 49 9.40 0.92 3.09
CA ASN A 49 8.19 1.71 3.22
C ASN A 49 6.95 0.93 2.77
N LEU A 50 6.17 0.46 3.74
CA LEU A 50 4.89 -0.21 3.55
C LEU A 50 3.68 0.69 3.84
N ILE A 51 3.91 1.99 4.13
CA ILE A 51 2.86 2.89 4.58
C ILE A 51 1.96 3.26 3.41
N GLY A 52 0.65 3.06 3.60
CA GLY A 52 -0.37 3.44 2.64
C GLY A 52 -1.75 3.49 3.29
N ILE A 53 -2.68 4.17 2.63
CA ILE A 53 -4.09 4.27 3.01
C ILE A 53 -4.95 4.01 1.77
N LEU A 54 -6.13 3.41 1.95
CA LEU A 54 -7.07 3.15 0.85
C LEU A 54 -8.09 4.27 0.68
N TYR A 55 -8.32 5.06 1.73
CA TYR A 55 -9.26 6.19 1.74
C TYR A 55 -8.73 7.31 2.62
N GLU A 56 -9.16 8.52 2.32
CA GLU A 56 -8.81 9.69 3.09
C GLU A 56 -9.75 9.90 4.27
N ASN A 57 -9.25 10.54 5.31
CA ASN A 57 -10.03 11.00 6.45
C ASN A 57 -9.50 12.36 6.97
N LYS A 58 -10.08 12.88 8.06
CA LYS A 58 -9.67 14.19 8.63
C LYS A 58 -8.17 14.28 8.99
N PHE A 59 -7.52 13.13 9.29
CA PHE A 59 -6.15 13.08 9.80
C PHE A 59 -5.14 12.53 8.78
N GLN A 60 -5.62 11.93 7.68
CA GLN A 60 -4.78 11.24 6.70
C GLN A 60 -5.27 11.56 5.30
N ARG A 61 -4.41 12.25 4.54
CA ARG A 61 -4.65 12.59 3.15
C ARG A 61 -3.70 11.79 2.25
N PHE A 62 -4.15 11.45 1.06
CA PHE A 62 -3.31 10.79 0.05
C PHE A 62 -2.05 11.59 -0.22
N HIS A 63 -2.16 12.91 -0.33
CA HIS A 63 -1.03 13.79 -0.58
C HIS A 63 0.08 13.57 0.46
N ASN A 64 -0.22 13.66 1.74
CA ASN A 64 0.78 13.56 2.80
C ASN A 64 1.36 12.14 2.91
N ILE A 65 0.52 11.11 2.78
CA ILE A 65 0.92 9.71 3.03
C ILE A 65 1.55 9.07 1.80
N HIS A 66 0.96 9.30 0.62
CA HIS A 66 1.42 8.63 -0.60
C HIS A 66 2.42 9.47 -1.38
N SER A 67 2.33 10.81 -1.34
CA SER A 67 3.17 11.67 -2.16
C SER A 67 4.37 12.23 -1.37
N GLU A 68 4.14 12.87 -0.24
CA GLU A 68 5.22 13.54 0.52
C GLU A 68 6.08 12.57 1.31
N LEU A 69 5.45 11.64 2.05
CA LEU A 69 6.16 10.73 2.96
C LEU A 69 7.25 9.89 2.27
N PRO A 70 7.06 9.32 1.07
CA PRO A 70 8.14 8.61 0.38
C PRO A 70 9.36 9.48 0.11
N GLY A 71 9.18 10.75 -0.27
CA GLY A 71 10.26 11.71 -0.44
C GLY A 71 10.98 12.00 0.88
N ILE A 72 10.23 12.20 1.98
CA ILE A 72 10.82 12.39 3.32
C ILE A 72 11.65 11.16 3.72
N ILE A 73 11.15 9.95 3.49
CA ILE A 73 11.88 8.71 3.76
C ILE A 73 13.15 8.64 2.91
N GLY A 74 13.07 8.96 1.63
CA GLY A 74 14.22 8.98 0.72
C GLY A 74 15.30 9.93 1.21
N LYS A 75 14.93 11.19 1.51
CA LYS A 75 15.83 12.21 2.01
C LYS A 75 16.49 11.79 3.33
N ALA A 76 15.68 11.32 4.29
CA ALA A 76 16.19 10.85 5.58
C ALA A 76 17.13 9.65 5.42
N SER A 77 16.80 8.69 4.54
CA SER A 77 17.64 7.53 4.26
C SER A 77 18.99 7.91 3.68
N LYS A 78 19.01 8.82 2.71
CA LYS A 78 20.23 9.36 2.12
C LYS A 78 21.11 10.04 3.19
N GLN A 79 20.53 10.89 4.05
CA GLN A 79 21.24 11.58 5.11
C GLN A 79 21.83 10.64 6.18
N LYS A 80 21.20 9.48 6.39
CA LYS A 80 21.62 8.48 7.39
C LYS A 80 22.47 7.35 6.82
N GLY A 81 22.82 7.39 5.54
CA GLY A 81 23.67 6.40 4.91
C GLY A 81 23.00 5.03 4.76
N VAL A 82 21.67 4.99 4.62
CA VAL A 82 20.93 3.76 4.38
C VAL A 82 21.29 3.20 3.00
N SER A 83 21.71 1.93 2.94
CA SER A 83 22.19 1.32 1.70
C SER A 83 21.07 1.04 0.69
N HIS A 84 19.89 0.64 1.18
CA HIS A 84 18.77 0.27 0.31
C HIS A 84 17.44 0.83 0.81
N VAL A 85 16.67 1.41 -0.09
CA VAL A 85 15.30 1.86 0.18
C VAL A 85 14.34 1.09 -0.72
N ILE A 86 13.36 0.43 -0.12
CA ILE A 86 12.30 -0.32 -0.81
C ILE A 86 10.96 0.36 -0.54
N HIS A 87 10.21 0.66 -1.59
CA HIS A 87 8.89 1.27 -1.47
C HIS A 87 7.82 0.43 -2.13
N VAL A 88 6.77 0.09 -1.39
CA VAL A 88 5.61 -0.63 -1.91
C VAL A 88 4.56 0.36 -2.42
N SER A 89 4.45 0.42 -3.73
CA SER A 89 3.46 1.20 -4.47
C SER A 89 2.25 0.35 -4.86
N ALA A 90 1.73 0.49 -6.06
CA ALA A 90 0.65 -0.33 -6.59
C ALA A 90 0.77 -0.48 -8.12
N LEU A 91 0.27 -1.60 -8.64
CA LEU A 91 0.25 -1.85 -10.09
C LEU A 91 -0.66 -0.84 -10.81
N GLY A 92 -0.21 -0.34 -11.95
CA GLY A 92 -0.99 0.52 -12.83
C GLY A 92 -1.11 1.99 -12.39
N VAL A 93 -0.39 2.42 -11.36
CA VAL A 93 -0.45 3.81 -10.87
C VAL A 93 0.05 4.82 -11.89
N GLU A 94 0.99 4.44 -12.74
CA GLU A 94 1.54 5.28 -13.81
C GLU A 94 0.55 5.53 -14.96
N LYS A 95 -0.39 4.61 -15.17
CA LYS A 95 -1.37 4.67 -16.27
C LYS A 95 -2.69 5.31 -15.87
N ASN A 96 -3.04 5.26 -14.57
CA ASN A 96 -4.34 5.72 -14.09
C ASN A 96 -4.30 7.19 -13.70
N THR A 97 -4.67 8.05 -14.65
CA THR A 97 -4.74 9.51 -14.46
C THR A 97 -6.07 10.00 -13.87
N GLN A 98 -7.07 9.14 -13.71
CA GLN A 98 -8.38 9.49 -13.15
C GLN A 98 -8.39 9.37 -11.61
N SER A 99 -7.75 8.33 -11.07
CA SER A 99 -7.77 8.04 -9.64
C SER A 99 -6.84 8.94 -8.82
N HIS A 100 -7.39 9.64 -7.82
CA HIS A 100 -6.59 10.41 -6.85
C HIS A 100 -5.60 9.53 -6.09
N TYR A 101 -6.00 8.30 -5.74
CA TYR A 101 -5.13 7.31 -5.12
C TYR A 101 -3.92 6.99 -6.02
N ALA A 102 -4.16 6.63 -7.30
CA ALA A 102 -3.10 6.28 -8.23
C ALA A 102 -2.16 7.45 -8.49
N LYS A 103 -2.71 8.65 -8.72
CA LYS A 103 -1.92 9.88 -8.89
C LYS A 103 -1.00 10.14 -7.69
N SER A 104 -1.54 10.02 -6.47
CA SER A 104 -0.76 10.27 -5.26
C SER A 104 0.35 9.26 -5.05
N LYS A 105 0.08 7.97 -5.32
CA LYS A 105 1.10 6.90 -5.27
C LYS A 105 2.21 7.15 -6.28
N PHE A 106 1.85 7.46 -7.52
CA PHE A 106 2.84 7.73 -8.58
C PHE A 106 3.71 8.97 -8.28
N LEU A 107 3.11 10.02 -7.71
CA LEU A 107 3.86 11.19 -7.27
C LEU A 107 4.84 10.83 -6.15
N GLY A 108 4.44 9.96 -5.23
CA GLY A 108 5.32 9.47 -4.17
C GLY A 108 6.52 8.67 -4.69
N GLU A 109 6.32 7.85 -5.73
CA GLU A 109 7.43 7.17 -6.41
C GLU A 109 8.42 8.18 -7.00
N LYS A 110 7.93 9.24 -7.66
CA LYS A 110 8.77 10.31 -8.22
C LYS A 110 9.53 11.05 -7.12
N ASN A 111 8.85 11.43 -6.03
CA ASN A 111 9.47 12.13 -4.91
C ASN A 111 10.52 11.27 -4.22
N LEU A 112 10.29 9.96 -4.09
CA LEU A 112 11.30 9.04 -3.56
C LEU A 112 12.51 8.94 -4.49
N LYS A 113 12.27 8.75 -5.79
CA LYS A 113 13.34 8.61 -6.79
C LYS A 113 14.17 9.88 -6.96
N SER A 114 13.60 11.07 -6.74
CA SER A 114 14.36 12.33 -6.76
C SER A 114 15.38 12.42 -5.60
N GLU A 115 15.07 11.84 -4.45
CA GLU A 115 15.95 11.81 -3.28
C GLU A 115 16.90 10.60 -3.27
N CYS A 116 16.39 9.43 -3.68
CA CYS A 116 17.07 8.15 -3.76
C CYS A 116 16.86 7.51 -5.14
N PRO A 117 17.68 7.82 -6.16
CA PRO A 117 17.51 7.26 -7.51
C PRO A 117 17.53 5.72 -7.55
N ASP A 118 18.32 5.10 -6.69
CA ASP A 118 18.49 3.64 -6.60
C ASP A 118 17.40 2.94 -5.78
N ALA A 119 16.42 3.67 -5.22
CA ALA A 119 15.33 3.06 -4.45
C ALA A 119 14.57 2.02 -5.29
N CYS A 120 14.33 0.85 -4.71
CA CYS A 120 13.53 -0.20 -5.33
C CYS A 120 12.03 0.09 -5.15
N ILE A 121 11.27 0.13 -6.23
CA ILE A 121 9.82 0.31 -6.19
C ILE A 121 9.13 -0.99 -6.56
N ILE A 122 8.37 -1.55 -5.62
CA ILE A 122 7.57 -2.75 -5.82
C ILE A 122 6.12 -2.33 -6.07
N ARG A 123 5.54 -2.76 -7.18
CA ARG A 123 4.15 -2.46 -7.56
C ARG A 123 3.31 -3.75 -7.56
N PRO A 124 2.86 -4.23 -6.40
CA PRO A 124 2.00 -5.40 -6.35
C PRO A 124 0.61 -5.06 -6.93
N SER A 125 -0.07 -6.10 -7.41
CA SER A 125 -1.51 -6.06 -7.65
C SER A 125 -2.27 -6.19 -6.33
N VAL A 126 -3.44 -6.79 -6.33
CA VAL A 126 -4.21 -7.03 -5.10
C VAL A 126 -3.46 -8.02 -4.21
N VAL A 127 -3.06 -7.56 -3.03
CA VAL A 127 -2.43 -8.40 -2.01
C VAL A 127 -3.52 -9.05 -1.17
N PHE A 128 -3.46 -10.38 -1.01
CA PHE A 128 -4.45 -11.11 -0.24
C PHE A 128 -3.80 -12.10 0.74
N GLY A 129 -4.53 -12.45 1.79
CA GLY A 129 -4.07 -13.38 2.82
C GLY A 129 -5.05 -13.43 3.99
N LYS A 130 -4.67 -14.13 5.05
CA LYS A 130 -5.53 -14.34 6.22
C LYS A 130 -6.08 -13.05 6.84
N GLU A 131 -5.29 -11.98 6.81
CA GLU A 131 -5.63 -10.70 7.44
C GLU A 131 -5.90 -9.57 6.42
N ASP A 132 -6.11 -9.90 5.13
CA ASP A 132 -6.43 -8.87 4.14
C ASP A 132 -7.82 -8.26 4.37
N ASN A 133 -7.99 -7.02 3.88
CA ASN A 133 -9.26 -6.31 4.03
C ASN A 133 -10.09 -6.31 2.72
N PHE A 134 -9.52 -6.75 1.59
CA PHE A 134 -10.18 -6.68 0.30
C PHE A 134 -10.94 -7.98 0.00
N ILE A 135 -10.25 -9.10 -0.14
CA ILE A 135 -10.89 -10.39 -0.43
C ILE A 135 -11.78 -10.83 0.74
N ASN A 136 -11.32 -10.64 1.98
CA ASN A 136 -12.11 -10.98 3.17
C ASN A 136 -13.38 -10.13 3.31
N LEU A 137 -13.43 -8.90 2.77
CA LEU A 137 -14.65 -8.10 2.70
C LEU A 137 -15.69 -8.76 1.79
N PHE A 138 -15.28 -9.21 0.58
CA PHE A 138 -16.18 -9.92 -0.33
C PHE A 138 -16.66 -11.24 0.26
N ALA A 139 -15.79 -12.00 0.91
CA ALA A 139 -16.16 -13.22 1.62
C ALA A 139 -17.17 -12.96 2.73
N LYS A 140 -17.06 -11.86 3.47
CA LYS A 140 -18.07 -11.46 4.46
C LYS A 140 -19.40 -11.06 3.80
N ILE A 141 -19.37 -10.29 2.72
CA ILE A 141 -20.59 -9.89 2.01
C ILE A 141 -21.32 -11.12 1.47
N SER A 142 -20.63 -12.11 0.91
CA SER A 142 -21.24 -13.33 0.36
C SER A 142 -21.94 -14.19 1.43
N ASN A 143 -21.57 -14.07 2.71
CA ASN A 143 -22.25 -14.77 3.79
C ASN A 143 -23.61 -14.16 4.15
N PHE A 144 -23.85 -12.90 3.80
CA PHE A 144 -25.09 -12.18 4.16
C PHE A 144 -25.95 -11.78 2.96
N SER A 145 -25.37 -11.78 1.75
CA SER A 145 -26.04 -11.33 0.54
C SER A 145 -25.84 -12.30 -0.60
N PRO A 146 -26.91 -12.71 -1.32
CA PRO A 146 -26.78 -13.48 -2.56
C PRO A 146 -26.20 -12.65 -3.71
N PHE A 147 -26.04 -11.33 -3.53
CA PHE A 147 -25.50 -10.42 -4.53
C PHE A 147 -24.10 -9.97 -4.13
N LEU A 148 -23.12 -10.15 -5.02
CA LEU A 148 -21.78 -9.60 -4.88
C LEU A 148 -21.60 -8.39 -5.78
N PRO A 149 -20.93 -7.32 -5.32
CA PRO A 149 -20.59 -6.20 -6.17
C PRO A 149 -19.59 -6.63 -7.25
N ILE A 150 -19.86 -6.27 -8.49
CA ILE A 150 -18.96 -6.52 -9.62
C ILE A 150 -18.00 -5.34 -9.72
N ILE A 151 -16.71 -5.65 -9.76
CA ILE A 151 -15.66 -4.66 -9.99
C ILE A 151 -15.32 -4.67 -11.47
N GLY A 152 -15.66 -3.60 -12.17
CA GLY A 152 -15.45 -3.44 -13.61
C GLY A 152 -16.48 -2.50 -14.23
N ASP A 153 -16.38 -2.31 -15.53
CA ASP A 153 -17.33 -1.56 -16.33
C ASP A 153 -18.08 -2.55 -17.26
N PRO A 154 -19.19 -3.17 -16.78
CA PRO A 154 -19.92 -4.16 -17.57
C PRO A 154 -20.64 -3.46 -18.72
N LYS A 155 -20.33 -3.82 -19.96
CA LYS A 155 -21.08 -3.38 -21.12
C LYS A 155 -22.40 -4.15 -21.22
N ILE A 156 -23.52 -3.45 -21.20
CA ILE A 156 -24.84 -4.03 -21.41
C ILE A 156 -25.04 -4.20 -22.92
N ILE A 157 -25.08 -5.46 -23.40
CA ILE A 157 -25.34 -5.76 -24.78
C ILE A 157 -26.81 -6.20 -24.90
N PHE A 158 -27.61 -5.39 -25.59
CA PHE A 158 -28.98 -5.79 -25.97
C PHE A 158 -28.94 -6.69 -27.20
N LYS A 159 -29.03 -8.00 -27.02
CA LYS A 159 -29.33 -8.92 -28.12
C LYS A 159 -30.83 -8.83 -28.45
N LYS A 160 -31.18 -8.76 -29.72
CA LYS A 160 -32.54 -8.56 -30.27
C LYS A 160 -33.65 -9.53 -29.80
N LYS A 161 -33.41 -10.45 -28.91
CA LYS A 161 -34.39 -11.35 -28.28
C LYS A 161 -34.19 -11.45 -26.78
N PHE A 162 -35.00 -10.76 -26.05
CA PHE A 162 -35.56 -11.02 -24.72
C PHE A 162 -34.77 -10.79 -23.44
N LEU A 163 -33.46 -10.74 -23.35
CA LEU A 163 -32.77 -10.43 -22.07
C LEU A 163 -31.48 -9.64 -22.31
N PRO A 164 -31.21 -8.59 -21.50
CA PRO A 164 -29.91 -7.94 -21.51
C PRO A 164 -28.84 -8.92 -20.98
N ILE A 165 -27.81 -9.17 -21.79
CA ILE A 165 -26.67 -10.00 -21.38
C ILE A 165 -25.56 -9.07 -20.94
N LEU A 166 -25.11 -9.23 -19.68
CA LEU A 166 -23.92 -8.59 -19.19
C LEU A 166 -22.70 -9.25 -19.85
N ASN A 167 -21.96 -8.48 -20.63
CA ASN A 167 -20.70 -8.96 -21.20
C ASN A 167 -19.53 -8.57 -20.30
N PHE A 168 -18.87 -9.56 -19.72
CA PHE A 168 -17.70 -9.41 -18.85
C PHE A 168 -16.37 -9.61 -19.61
N SER A 169 -16.39 -9.67 -20.94
CA SER A 169 -15.20 -9.95 -21.75
C SER A 169 -14.09 -8.87 -21.62
N GLU A 170 -14.45 -7.67 -21.14
CA GLU A 170 -13.51 -6.57 -20.89
C GLU A 170 -13.39 -6.25 -19.38
N GLY A 171 -13.61 -7.24 -18.52
CA GLY A 171 -13.51 -7.07 -17.07
C GLY A 171 -12.08 -6.70 -16.61
N THR A 172 -11.99 -6.09 -15.46
CA THR A 172 -10.70 -5.77 -14.84
C THR A 172 -9.94 -7.05 -14.51
N LEU A 173 -8.75 -7.23 -15.10
CA LEU A 173 -7.89 -8.35 -14.80
C LEU A 173 -7.13 -8.07 -13.50
N PHE A 174 -7.21 -9.00 -12.57
CA PHE A 174 -6.44 -8.98 -11.33
C PHE A 174 -5.39 -10.09 -11.35
N GLN A 175 -4.22 -9.79 -10.84
CA GLN A 175 -3.15 -10.76 -10.61
C GLN A 175 -2.82 -10.75 -9.11
N PRO A 176 -3.62 -11.44 -8.27
CA PRO A 176 -3.48 -11.38 -6.83
C PRO A 176 -2.14 -11.97 -6.36
N VAL A 177 -1.57 -11.36 -5.33
CA VAL A 177 -0.33 -11.79 -4.67
C VAL A 177 -0.68 -12.32 -3.28
N TYR A 178 -0.40 -13.60 -3.03
CA TYR A 178 -0.62 -14.21 -1.72
C TYR A 178 0.48 -13.79 -0.72
N VAL A 179 0.05 -13.42 0.48
CA VAL A 179 0.91 -13.16 1.64
C VAL A 179 0.38 -13.96 2.83
N GLY A 180 1.08 -15.02 3.19
CA GLY A 180 0.70 -15.91 4.28
C GLY A 180 1.88 -16.44 5.03
#